data_2a2418aef6b38667bf3da0d06860ea9f
#
_entry.id   2a2418aef6b38667bf3da0d06860ea9f
#
_cell.length_a   1.000
_cell.length_b   1.000
_cell.length_c   1.000
_cell.angle_alpha   90.00
_cell.angle_beta   90.00
_cell.angle_gamma   90.00
#
_symmetry.space_group_name_H-M   'P 1'
#
loop_
_entity.id
_entity.type
_entity.pdbx_description
1 polymer ?
#
loop_
_entity_poly.entity_id
_entity_poly.type
_entity_poly.pdbx_seq_one_letter_code
_entity_poly.pdbx_strand_id
1 'polypeptide(L)'
;LLSCVAAAFEVDGVSLEGLLVFQGKQGLGKTLWFKRLAEFNKGWLLEGATLDPKDKDSVKKAVSHWIVELGELESTFKKADINQLKAFITSKSDEMRLPYDRTFTNYQRRTAFFASVNEPEFLMDGSGNRRFWCLKVTDINPHHGIDMQQMWAEVKSTLYKQGEKNWYLTKEER
;
A
#
# COMPACT_ATOMS: atom_id res chain seq x y z
N LEU A 1 5.31 7.74 -1.55
CA LEU A 1 5.80 7.68 -2.93
C LEU A 1 7.15 6.95 -3.01
N LEU A 2 8.11 7.27 -2.13
CA LEU A 2 9.41 6.60 -2.10
C LEU A 2 9.30 5.08 -1.92
N SER A 3 8.37 4.62 -1.07
CA SER A 3 8.04 3.19 -0.90
C SER A 3 7.59 2.53 -2.21
N CYS A 4 6.84 3.24 -3.05
CA CYS A 4 6.42 2.72 -4.36
C CYS A 4 7.62 2.57 -5.30
N VAL A 5 8.52 3.55 -5.32
CA VAL A 5 9.75 3.46 -6.12
C VAL A 5 10.63 2.33 -5.64
N ALA A 6 10.83 2.18 -4.32
CA ALA A 6 11.57 1.07 -3.75
C ALA A 6 10.95 -0.29 -4.14
N ALA A 7 9.61 -0.42 -4.03
CA ALA A 7 8.89 -1.62 -4.44
C ALA A 7 9.10 -1.97 -5.92
N ALA A 8 9.24 -0.97 -6.79
CA ALA A 8 9.47 -1.19 -8.22
C ALA A 8 10.92 -1.61 -8.55
N PHE A 9 11.91 -1.14 -7.78
CA PHE A 9 13.32 -1.25 -8.16
C PHE A 9 14.15 -2.20 -7.29
N GLU A 10 13.77 -2.46 -6.01
CA GLU A 10 14.51 -3.39 -5.15
C GLU A 10 14.28 -4.83 -5.57
N VAL A 11 15.35 -5.47 -6.06
CA VAL A 11 15.29 -6.83 -6.62
C VAL A 11 14.96 -7.87 -5.55
N ASP A 12 15.49 -7.66 -4.34
CA ASP A 12 15.30 -8.58 -3.21
C ASP A 12 13.98 -8.37 -2.45
N GLY A 13 13.07 -7.57 -3.03
CA GLY A 13 11.81 -7.20 -2.40
C GLY A 13 11.97 -6.15 -1.30
N VAL A 14 10.85 -5.55 -0.91
CA VAL A 14 10.82 -4.50 0.12
C VAL A 14 9.91 -4.88 1.28
N SER A 15 10.37 -4.64 2.50
CA SER A 15 9.51 -4.55 3.66
C SER A 15 9.03 -3.12 3.78
N LEU A 16 7.74 -2.90 3.56
CA LEU A 16 7.11 -1.61 3.79
C LEU A 16 6.67 -1.55 5.26
N GLU A 17 7.24 -0.62 6.02
CA GLU A 17 6.99 -0.49 7.46
C GLU A 17 5.57 -0.03 7.80
N GLY A 18 4.78 0.34 6.78
CA GLY A 18 3.40 0.75 6.93
C GLY A 18 2.74 1.13 5.62
N LEU A 19 1.51 1.58 5.70
CA LEU A 19 0.73 2.08 4.59
C LEU A 19 0.08 3.44 4.91
N LEU A 20 -0.06 4.25 3.89
CA LEU A 20 -0.77 5.52 3.98
C LEU A 20 -2.28 5.26 3.95
N VAL A 21 -2.99 5.81 4.93
CA VAL A 21 -4.45 5.72 5.07
C VAL A 21 -5.07 7.10 4.93
N PHE A 22 -5.92 7.30 3.93
CA PHE A 22 -6.74 8.49 3.83
C PHE A 22 -8.04 8.30 4.61
N GLN A 23 -8.20 9.09 5.67
CA GLN A 23 -9.37 9.08 6.54
C GLN A 23 -10.25 10.30 6.27
N GLY A 24 -11.50 10.10 5.91
CA GLY A 24 -12.43 11.21 5.64
C GLY A 24 -13.73 10.74 5.01
N LYS A 25 -14.69 11.66 4.89
CA LYS A 25 -16.04 11.35 4.41
C LYS A 25 -16.04 10.59 3.07
N GLN A 26 -17.05 9.78 2.87
CA GLN A 26 -17.30 9.14 1.58
C GLN A 26 -17.51 10.21 0.49
N GLY A 27 -17.07 9.91 -0.73
CA GLY A 27 -17.24 10.81 -1.87
C GLY A 27 -16.16 11.89 -2.03
N LEU A 28 -15.18 11.98 -1.13
CA LEU A 28 -14.07 12.95 -1.25
C LEU A 28 -13.08 12.66 -2.40
N GLY A 29 -13.21 11.53 -3.10
CA GLY A 29 -12.27 11.18 -4.17
C GLY A 29 -10.99 10.49 -3.71
N LYS A 30 -10.92 9.92 -2.49
CA LYS A 30 -9.74 9.25 -1.94
C LYS A 30 -9.19 8.17 -2.87
N THR A 31 -10.02 7.22 -3.27
CA THR A 31 -9.66 6.15 -4.22
C THR A 31 -9.24 6.70 -5.58
N LEU A 32 -9.95 7.72 -6.08
CA LEU A 32 -9.59 8.35 -7.35
C LEU A 32 -8.22 9.02 -7.30
N TRP A 33 -7.85 9.60 -6.17
CA TRP A 33 -6.51 10.16 -5.97
C TRP A 33 -5.42 9.06 -6.04
N PHE A 34 -5.61 7.91 -5.39
CA PHE A 34 -4.69 6.79 -5.52
C PHE A 34 -4.60 6.26 -6.95
N LYS A 35 -5.71 6.28 -7.68
CA LYS A 35 -5.76 5.87 -9.09
C LYS A 35 -4.88 6.73 -9.99
N ARG A 36 -4.73 8.03 -9.67
CA ARG A 36 -3.82 8.93 -10.39
C ARG A 36 -2.37 8.47 -10.33
N LEU A 37 -1.94 7.83 -9.26
CA LEU A 37 -0.57 7.35 -9.10
C LEU A 37 -0.17 6.31 -10.16
N ALA A 38 -1.12 5.58 -10.73
CA ALA A 38 -0.90 4.54 -11.72
C ALA A 38 -1.64 4.82 -13.05
N GLU A 39 -1.93 6.08 -13.38
CA GLU A 39 -2.75 6.45 -14.54
C GLU A 39 -2.19 5.99 -15.89
N PHE A 40 -0.87 5.80 -15.99
CA PHE A 40 -0.21 5.35 -17.24
C PHE A 40 -0.52 3.90 -17.60
N ASN A 41 -0.80 3.06 -16.61
CA ASN A 41 -1.09 1.66 -16.81
C ASN A 41 -2.07 1.16 -15.76
N LYS A 42 -3.30 0.92 -16.21
CA LYS A 42 -4.39 0.43 -15.32
C LYS A 42 -4.07 -0.91 -14.65
N GLY A 43 -3.20 -1.74 -15.25
CA GLY A 43 -2.75 -3.00 -14.67
C GLY A 43 -1.78 -2.84 -13.48
N TRP A 44 -1.29 -1.65 -13.20
CA TRP A 44 -0.41 -1.39 -12.06
C TRP A 44 -1.14 -1.18 -10.75
N LEU A 45 -2.42 -0.81 -10.81
CA LEU A 45 -3.26 -0.56 -9.64
C LEU A 45 -4.34 -1.61 -9.47
N LEU A 46 -4.48 -2.13 -8.26
CA LEU A 46 -5.68 -2.80 -7.79
C LEU A 46 -6.43 -1.85 -6.86
N GLU A 47 -7.58 -1.33 -7.31
CA GLU A 47 -8.41 -0.43 -6.53
C GLU A 47 -9.49 -1.17 -5.75
N GLY A 48 -9.87 -0.65 -4.57
CA GLY A 48 -10.96 -1.18 -3.76
C GLY A 48 -10.74 -2.62 -3.31
N ALA A 49 -9.49 -3.03 -3.13
CA ALA A 49 -9.19 -4.41 -2.80
C ALA A 49 -9.65 -4.75 -1.38
N THR A 50 -10.33 -5.87 -1.24
CA THR A 50 -10.50 -6.55 0.04
C THR A 50 -9.38 -7.56 0.18
N LEU A 51 -8.55 -7.40 1.20
CA LEU A 51 -7.41 -8.29 1.43
C LEU A 51 -7.67 -9.20 2.63
N ASP A 52 -7.74 -10.49 2.37
CA ASP A 52 -7.68 -11.52 3.41
C ASP A 52 -6.30 -12.18 3.39
N PRO A 53 -5.44 -11.94 4.40
CA PRO A 53 -4.12 -12.57 4.47
C PRO A 53 -4.14 -14.11 4.62
N LYS A 54 -5.29 -14.71 4.94
CA LYS A 54 -5.46 -16.16 5.02
C LYS A 54 -5.85 -16.78 3.68
N ASP A 55 -6.43 -15.99 2.80
CA ASP A 55 -6.84 -16.44 1.47
C ASP A 55 -5.70 -16.22 0.46
N LYS A 56 -5.15 -17.32 -0.05
CA LYS A 56 -4.04 -17.32 -1.00
C LYS A 56 -4.36 -16.62 -2.31
N ASP A 57 -5.59 -16.70 -2.78
CA ASP A 57 -6.00 -16.05 -4.02
C ASP A 57 -6.13 -14.54 -3.82
N SER A 58 -6.65 -14.11 -2.67
CA SER A 58 -6.66 -12.70 -2.26
C SER A 58 -5.25 -12.13 -2.19
N VAL A 59 -4.33 -12.83 -1.52
CA VAL A 59 -2.91 -12.45 -1.43
C VAL A 59 -2.28 -12.39 -2.82
N LYS A 60 -2.43 -13.43 -3.64
CA LYS A 60 -1.88 -13.49 -4.99
C LYS A 60 -2.37 -12.34 -5.86
N LYS A 61 -3.67 -12.04 -5.82
CA LYS A 61 -4.27 -10.92 -6.54
C LYS A 61 -3.66 -9.59 -6.09
N ALA A 62 -3.52 -9.37 -4.79
CA ALA A 62 -2.92 -8.15 -4.26
C ALA A 62 -1.46 -7.99 -4.70
N VAL A 63 -0.60 -8.99 -4.46
CA VAL A 63 0.84 -8.87 -4.73
C VAL A 63 1.21 -8.95 -6.21
N SER A 64 0.26 -9.22 -7.09
CA SER A 64 0.46 -9.15 -8.55
C SER A 64 0.37 -7.73 -9.11
N HIS A 65 0.07 -6.73 -8.28
CA HIS A 65 -0.01 -5.32 -8.67
C HIS A 65 1.07 -4.50 -7.98
N TRP A 66 1.53 -3.44 -8.64
CA TRP A 66 2.52 -2.53 -8.06
C TRP A 66 1.93 -1.68 -6.92
N ILE A 67 0.72 -1.15 -7.12
CA ILE A 67 0.00 -0.34 -6.13
C ILE A 67 -1.32 -1.03 -5.82
N VAL A 68 -1.65 -1.14 -4.54
CA VAL A 68 -2.93 -1.70 -4.08
C VAL A 68 -3.59 -0.73 -3.12
N GLU A 69 -4.79 -0.32 -3.46
CA GLU A 69 -5.64 0.44 -2.55
C GLU A 69 -6.62 -0.52 -1.87
N LEU A 70 -6.51 -0.61 -0.55
CA LEU A 70 -7.41 -1.38 0.29
C LEU A 70 -8.63 -0.52 0.61
N GLY A 71 -9.77 -0.89 0.04
CA GLY A 71 -11.05 -0.24 0.35
C GLY A 71 -11.68 -0.81 1.61
N GLU A 72 -12.46 0.01 2.29
CA GLU A 72 -13.34 -0.40 3.40
C GLU A 72 -12.64 -1.21 4.51
N LEU A 73 -11.45 -0.78 4.93
CA LEU A 73 -10.70 -1.47 5.99
C LEU A 73 -11.51 -1.62 7.28
N GLU A 74 -12.38 -0.66 7.59
CA GLU A 74 -13.21 -0.64 8.79
C GLU A 74 -14.26 -1.75 8.82
N SER A 75 -14.81 -2.16 7.67
CA SER A 75 -15.88 -3.15 7.59
C SER A 75 -15.37 -4.60 7.64
N THR A 76 -14.10 -4.81 7.33
CA THR A 76 -13.55 -6.13 7.02
C THR A 76 -12.77 -6.73 8.19
N PHE A 77 -12.23 -5.92 9.10
CA PHE A 77 -11.28 -6.43 10.09
C PHE A 77 -11.78 -6.41 11.52
N LYS A 78 -11.95 -7.61 12.09
CA LYS A 78 -11.90 -7.83 13.54
C LYS A 78 -10.47 -7.58 14.03
N LYS A 79 -10.29 -7.30 15.33
CA LYS A 79 -8.98 -7.04 15.95
C LYS A 79 -7.88 -8.07 15.61
N ALA A 80 -8.23 -9.36 15.51
CA ALA A 80 -7.32 -10.43 15.13
C ALA A 80 -6.83 -10.30 13.67
N ASP A 81 -7.68 -9.84 12.79
CA ASP A 81 -7.39 -9.69 11.37
C ASP A 81 -6.48 -8.48 11.11
N ILE A 82 -6.60 -7.41 11.90
CA ILE A 82 -5.70 -6.26 11.86
C ILE A 82 -4.24 -6.68 12.17
N ASN A 83 -4.01 -7.56 13.13
CA ASN A 83 -2.67 -8.04 13.43
C ASN A 83 -2.07 -8.89 12.28
N GLN A 84 -2.88 -9.67 11.61
CA GLN A 84 -2.45 -10.41 10.42
C GLN A 84 -2.16 -9.46 9.24
N LEU A 85 -3.00 -8.46 9.04
CA LEU A 85 -2.74 -7.42 8.05
C LEU A 85 -1.44 -6.67 8.34
N LYS A 86 -1.17 -6.31 9.61
CA LYS A 86 0.09 -5.68 10.03
C LYS A 86 1.31 -6.55 9.68
N ALA A 87 1.23 -7.85 9.94
CA ALA A 87 2.29 -8.79 9.59
C ALA A 87 2.45 -8.92 8.08
N PHE A 88 1.34 -9.02 7.36
CA PHE A 88 1.33 -9.11 5.90
C PHE A 88 1.95 -7.88 5.23
N ILE A 89 1.59 -6.66 5.64
CA ILE A 89 2.11 -5.41 5.05
C ILE A 89 3.63 -5.33 5.20
N THR A 90 4.19 -5.76 6.32
CA THR A 90 5.63 -5.70 6.59
C THR A 90 6.42 -6.90 6.06
N SER A 91 5.75 -7.87 5.43
CA SER A 91 6.43 -9.01 4.81
C SER A 91 7.24 -8.55 3.60
N LYS A 92 8.48 -9.02 3.50
CA LYS A 92 9.40 -8.76 2.39
C LYS A 92 9.16 -9.67 1.18
N SER A 93 8.53 -10.79 1.41
CA SER A 93 8.24 -11.80 0.40
C SER A 93 6.99 -12.59 0.74
N ASP A 94 6.45 -13.28 -0.24
CA ASP A 94 5.29 -14.14 -0.12
C ASP A 94 5.62 -15.53 -0.62
N GLU A 95 5.40 -16.55 0.22
CA GLU A 95 5.57 -17.93 -0.16
C GLU A 95 4.25 -18.47 -0.73
N MET A 96 4.24 -18.73 -2.02
CA MET A 96 3.03 -19.17 -2.74
C MET A 96 3.33 -20.39 -3.62
N ARG A 97 2.31 -21.23 -3.77
CA ARG A 97 2.30 -22.31 -4.74
C ARG A 97 1.31 -21.95 -5.86
N LEU A 98 1.82 -21.82 -7.06
CA LEU A 98 0.96 -21.60 -8.22
C LEU A 98 0.15 -22.88 -8.55
N PRO A 99 -0.99 -22.74 -9.25
CA PRO A 99 -1.74 -23.88 -9.75
C PRO A 99 -0.81 -24.79 -10.56
N TYR A 100 -0.89 -26.10 -10.30
CA TYR A 100 -0.08 -27.15 -10.92
C TYR A 100 1.39 -27.23 -10.48
N ASP A 101 1.92 -26.29 -9.70
CA ASP A 101 3.26 -26.40 -9.13
C ASP A 101 3.30 -27.44 -8.01
N ARG A 102 4.41 -28.19 -7.96
CA ARG A 102 4.64 -29.20 -6.89
C ARG A 102 5.27 -28.58 -5.64
N THR A 103 5.94 -27.45 -5.79
CA THR A 103 6.71 -26.78 -4.72
C THR A 103 6.20 -25.37 -4.45
N PHE A 104 6.46 -24.88 -3.26
CA PHE A 104 6.28 -23.47 -2.93
C PHE A 104 7.44 -22.66 -3.53
N THR A 105 7.12 -21.47 -4.03
CA THR A 105 8.09 -20.51 -4.54
C THR A 105 7.98 -19.23 -3.73
N ASN A 106 9.12 -18.67 -3.36
CA ASN A 106 9.18 -17.41 -2.64
C ASN A 106 9.23 -16.24 -3.64
N TYR A 107 8.20 -15.40 -3.61
CA TYR A 107 8.07 -14.22 -4.47
C TYR A 107 8.44 -12.97 -3.69
N GLN A 108 9.41 -12.24 -4.17
CA GLN A 108 9.84 -10.99 -3.55
C GLN A 108 8.73 -9.93 -3.66
N ARG A 109 8.44 -9.23 -2.55
CA ARG A 109 7.36 -8.25 -2.49
C ARG A 109 7.72 -7.00 -3.30
N ARG A 110 6.88 -6.66 -4.26
CA ARG A 110 7.00 -5.49 -5.15
C ARG A 110 5.73 -4.64 -5.18
N THR A 111 4.98 -4.68 -4.12
CA THR A 111 3.68 -4.04 -3.99
C THR A 111 3.70 -3.01 -2.88
N ALA A 112 3.23 -1.80 -3.17
CA ALA A 112 2.95 -0.76 -2.18
C ALA A 112 1.46 -0.72 -1.86
N PHE A 113 1.13 -0.66 -0.56
CA PHE A 113 -0.25 -0.64 -0.10
C PHE A 113 -0.66 0.76 0.34
N PHE A 114 -1.88 1.13 -0.01
CA PHE A 114 -2.60 2.30 0.46
C PHE A 114 -3.96 1.88 0.98
N ALA A 115 -4.62 2.76 1.74
CA ALA A 115 -5.98 2.48 2.17
C ALA A 115 -6.84 3.75 2.22
N SER A 116 -8.14 3.55 2.10
CA SER A 116 -9.13 4.58 2.37
C SER A 116 -10.12 4.10 3.42
N VAL A 117 -10.44 4.98 4.37
CA VAL A 117 -11.43 4.74 5.43
C VAL A 117 -12.37 5.93 5.56
N ASN A 118 -13.60 5.65 5.96
CA ASN A 118 -14.63 6.68 6.10
C ASN A 118 -14.81 7.12 7.56
N GLU A 119 -14.60 6.21 8.50
CA GLU A 119 -14.84 6.44 9.91
C GLU A 119 -13.63 7.07 10.64
N PRO A 120 -13.88 7.98 11.58
CA PRO A 120 -12.80 8.61 12.35
C PRO A 120 -12.13 7.66 13.36
N GLU A 121 -12.78 6.56 13.73
CA GLU A 121 -12.33 5.66 14.80
C GLU A 121 -11.79 4.31 14.27
N PHE A 122 -11.24 4.30 13.09
CA PHE A 122 -10.71 3.09 12.47
C PHE A 122 -9.67 2.35 13.33
N LEU A 123 -8.83 3.06 14.07
CA LEU A 123 -7.79 2.49 14.94
C LEU A 123 -8.10 2.73 16.41
N MET A 124 -9.08 2.02 16.98
CA MET A 124 -9.44 2.12 18.40
C MET A 124 -8.42 1.47 19.35
N ASP A 125 -7.50 0.65 18.83
CA ASP A 125 -6.48 -0.01 19.63
C ASP A 125 -5.13 0.70 19.48
N GLY A 126 -4.62 1.26 20.56
CA GLY A 126 -3.32 1.97 20.60
C GLY A 126 -2.10 1.09 20.34
N SER A 127 -2.26 -0.23 20.18
CA SER A 127 -1.15 -1.16 19.97
C SER A 127 -0.82 -1.35 18.48
N GLY A 128 0.39 -0.96 18.09
CA GLY A 128 0.94 -1.26 16.75
C GLY A 128 0.37 -0.42 15.60
N ASN A 129 -0.25 0.73 15.90
CA ASN A 129 -0.80 1.65 14.90
C ASN A 129 0.27 2.37 14.07
N ARG A 130 1.54 2.27 14.46
CA ARG A 130 2.68 2.84 13.72
C ARG A 130 2.78 2.40 12.24
N ARG A 131 2.09 1.33 11.87
CA ARG A 131 2.04 0.84 10.49
C ARG A 131 0.96 1.49 9.63
N PHE A 132 0.05 2.22 10.24
CA PHE A 132 -1.02 2.93 9.57
C PHE A 132 -0.77 4.44 9.69
N TRP A 133 -0.32 5.06 8.60
CA TRP A 133 -0.04 6.49 8.54
C TRP A 133 -1.31 7.21 8.12
N CYS A 134 -2.14 7.52 9.12
CA CYS A 134 -3.47 8.07 8.91
C CYS A 134 -3.39 9.59 8.66
N LEU A 135 -3.81 10.01 7.49
CA LEU A 135 -4.03 11.41 7.14
C LEU A 135 -5.53 11.70 7.13
N LYS A 136 -5.96 12.59 8.01
CA LYS A 136 -7.33 13.11 7.98
C LYS A 136 -7.47 14.05 6.78
N VAL A 137 -8.38 13.70 5.88
CA VAL A 137 -8.62 14.41 4.63
C VAL A 137 -9.99 15.05 4.69
N THR A 138 -10.03 16.37 4.53
CA THR A 138 -11.27 17.17 4.47
C THR A 138 -11.65 17.57 3.07
N ASP A 139 -10.65 17.64 2.19
CA ASP A 139 -10.80 17.93 0.77
C ASP A 139 -9.68 17.28 -0.02
N ILE A 140 -9.96 16.82 -1.21
CA ILE A 140 -8.99 16.23 -2.16
C ILE A 140 -9.30 16.72 -3.56
N ASN A 141 -8.29 17.19 -4.26
CA ASN A 141 -8.38 17.42 -5.70
C ASN A 141 -7.75 16.25 -6.48
N PRO A 142 -8.53 15.25 -6.92
CA PRO A 142 -8.01 14.15 -7.72
C PRO A 142 -7.68 14.57 -9.16
N HIS A 143 -8.18 15.73 -9.60
CA HIS A 143 -7.97 16.30 -10.94
C HIS A 143 -6.89 17.38 -10.94
N HIS A 144 -5.91 17.25 -10.05
CA HIS A 144 -4.75 18.15 -10.04
C HIS A 144 -3.96 18.06 -11.36
N GLY A 145 -3.33 19.18 -11.77
CA GLY A 145 -2.55 19.26 -13.00
C GLY A 145 -1.11 18.74 -12.89
N ILE A 146 -0.78 17.93 -11.86
CA ILE A 146 0.56 17.36 -11.68
C ILE A 146 0.81 16.31 -12.75
N ASP A 147 1.91 16.45 -13.49
CA ASP A 147 2.41 15.42 -14.39
C ASP A 147 2.95 14.24 -13.55
N MET A 148 2.21 13.13 -13.55
CA MET A 148 2.56 11.95 -12.75
C MET A 148 3.85 11.29 -13.22
N GLN A 149 4.16 11.35 -14.53
CA GLN A 149 5.39 10.79 -15.06
C GLN A 149 6.60 11.57 -14.56
N GLN A 150 6.52 12.90 -14.61
CA GLN A 150 7.55 13.79 -14.09
C GLN A 150 7.70 13.62 -12.57
N MET A 151 6.59 13.54 -11.84
CA MET A 151 6.62 13.28 -10.39
C MET A 151 7.35 11.98 -10.05
N TRP A 152 7.06 10.87 -10.75
CA TRP A 152 7.75 9.60 -10.50
C TRP A 152 9.23 9.66 -10.89
N ALA A 153 9.58 10.37 -11.96
CA ALA A 153 10.98 10.58 -12.35
C ALA A 153 11.74 11.37 -11.27
N GLU A 154 11.13 12.40 -10.69
CA GLU A 154 11.70 13.18 -9.60
C GLU A 154 11.87 12.34 -8.33
N VAL A 155 10.83 11.63 -7.89
CA VAL A 155 10.91 10.72 -6.73
C VAL A 155 12.04 9.71 -6.89
N LYS A 156 12.18 9.13 -8.09
CA LYS A 156 13.25 8.18 -8.38
C LYS A 156 14.63 8.81 -8.38
N SER A 157 14.80 9.95 -9.04
CA SER A 157 16.11 10.57 -9.21
C SER A 157 16.60 11.29 -7.97
N THR A 158 15.71 12.01 -7.29
CA THR A 158 16.06 12.91 -6.19
C THR A 158 16.07 12.17 -4.85
N LEU A 159 15.03 11.39 -4.58
CA LEU A 159 14.88 10.75 -3.27
C LEU A 159 15.49 9.35 -3.22
N TYR A 160 15.32 8.55 -4.28
CA TYR A 160 15.77 7.17 -4.25
C TYR A 160 17.25 7.01 -4.62
N LYS A 161 17.75 7.71 -5.66
CA LYS A 161 19.15 7.60 -6.10
C LYS A 161 20.15 8.33 -5.21
N GLN A 162 19.75 9.40 -4.52
CA GLN A 162 20.65 10.19 -3.65
C GLN A 162 20.98 9.51 -2.32
N GLY A 163 20.61 8.24 -2.16
CA GLY A 163 21.03 7.42 -1.04
C GLY A 163 20.14 7.47 0.19
N GLU A 164 19.03 8.18 0.13
CA GLU A 164 17.97 8.04 1.12
C GLU A 164 17.25 6.71 0.89
N LYS A 165 17.86 5.64 1.37
CA LYS A 165 17.26 4.30 1.35
C LYS A 165 16.14 4.11 2.37
N ASN A 166 15.69 5.17 3.01
CA ASN A 166 14.60 5.13 3.99
C ASN A 166 13.27 5.38 3.29
N TRP A 167 12.66 4.33 2.82
CA TRP A 167 11.30 4.36 2.25
C TRP A 167 10.19 4.17 3.28
N TYR A 168 10.50 4.36 4.56
CA TYR A 168 9.58 4.30 5.69
C TYR A 168 9.82 5.49 6.62
N LEU A 169 8.82 5.82 7.42
CA LEU A 169 8.95 6.88 8.42
C LEU A 169 9.93 6.47 9.52
N THR A 170 10.83 7.36 9.88
CA THR A 170 11.75 7.19 11.02
C THR A 170 10.98 7.21 12.35
N LYS A 171 11.67 6.96 13.47
CA LYS A 171 11.03 7.01 14.80
C LYS A 171 10.57 8.42 15.16
N GLU A 172 11.29 9.43 14.68
CA GLU A 172 11.00 10.84 14.92
C GLU A 172 9.83 11.35 14.08
N GLU A 173 9.56 10.72 12.93
CA GLU A 173 8.49 11.11 12.00
C GLU A 173 7.15 10.38 12.27
N ARG A 174 7.15 9.41 13.19
CA ARG A 174 5.96 8.60 13.56
C ARG A 174 5.14 9.26 14.70
#